data_68f31367ccd53cb5069c1cd09bfc6ae4
#
_entry.id   68f31367ccd53cb5069c1cd09bfc6ae4
#
_cell.length_a   1.000
_cell.length_b   1.000
_cell.length_c   1.000
_cell.angle_alpha   90.00
_cell.angle_beta   90.00
_cell.angle_gamma   90.00
#
_symmetry.space_group_name_H-M   'P 1'
#
loop_
_entity.id
_entity.type
_entity.pdbx_description
1 polymer ?
#
loop_
_entity_poly.entity_id
_entity_poly.type
_entity_poly.pdbx_seq_one_letter_code
_entity_poly.pdbx_strand_id
1 'polypeptide(L)'
;MGFKCGIVGLPNVGKSTLFNALTEADIESENYPFCTIEPNVGVVPIADDRLDKLSNIVNPKKVLPTVVEFVDIAGLVKGASQGEGLGNQFLANIRETEAIIHVVRAFENEDIVHVAGKVSPIDDIEVINTELVLADLGTVEKLYQKASKSSKSGEKDGLLLKNLLEKILPNLENGQNLRSLTFSIEE
;
A
#
# COMPACT_ATOMS: atom_id res chain seq x y z
N MET A 1 14.68 2.76 10.00
CA MET A 1 13.79 2.55 8.83
C MET A 1 12.49 3.28 9.14
N GLY A 2 12.05 4.19 8.27
CA GLY A 2 10.75 4.84 8.36
C GLY A 2 9.66 3.83 7.95
N PHE A 3 8.42 4.06 8.40
CA PHE A 3 7.24 3.31 7.96
C PHE A 3 6.74 3.95 6.66
N LYS A 4 6.66 3.18 5.57
CA LYS A 4 6.28 3.68 4.25
C LYS A 4 4.80 3.39 3.97
N CYS A 5 4.03 4.46 3.69
CA CYS A 5 2.58 4.40 3.51
C CYS A 5 2.18 4.93 2.13
N GLY A 6 1.54 4.10 1.32
CA GLY A 6 1.07 4.48 -0.01
C GLY A 6 -0.32 5.11 0.02
N ILE A 7 -0.49 6.26 -0.62
CA ILE A 7 -1.80 6.89 -0.82
C ILE A 7 -2.37 6.42 -2.15
N VAL A 8 -3.48 5.69 -2.12
CA VAL A 8 -4.12 5.12 -3.31
C VAL A 8 -5.56 5.57 -3.45
N GLY A 9 -6.11 5.46 -4.63
CA GLY A 9 -7.52 5.78 -4.94
C GLY A 9 -7.70 6.08 -6.43
N LEU A 10 -8.94 6.25 -6.86
CA LEU A 10 -9.27 6.60 -8.23
C LEU A 10 -8.74 8.01 -8.60
N PRO A 11 -8.66 8.36 -9.88
CA PRO A 11 -8.35 9.73 -10.30
C PRO A 11 -9.36 10.74 -9.74
N ASN A 12 -8.90 11.95 -9.45
CA ASN A 12 -9.71 13.09 -9.01
C ASN A 12 -10.49 12.90 -7.68
N VAL A 13 -10.01 12.01 -6.80
CA VAL A 13 -10.61 11.81 -5.46
C VAL A 13 -9.98 12.67 -4.37
N GLY A 14 -8.88 13.38 -4.66
CA GLY A 14 -8.18 14.26 -3.71
C GLY A 14 -6.89 13.68 -3.11
N LYS A 15 -6.30 12.63 -3.71
CA LYS A 15 -5.04 12.02 -3.23
C LYS A 15 -3.90 13.03 -3.09
N SER A 16 -3.57 13.74 -4.18
CA SER A 16 -2.47 14.70 -4.18
C SER A 16 -2.78 15.91 -3.29
N THR A 17 -4.06 16.28 -3.12
CA THR A 17 -4.46 17.30 -2.14
C THR A 17 -4.16 16.85 -0.72
N LEU A 18 -4.51 15.61 -0.37
CA LEU A 18 -4.19 15.01 0.93
C LEU A 18 -2.67 14.89 1.12
N PHE A 19 -1.97 14.39 0.11
CA PHE A 19 -0.50 14.26 0.13
C PHE A 19 0.16 15.62 0.40
N ASN A 20 -0.19 16.65 -0.36
CA ASN A 20 0.35 17.98 -0.18
C ASN A 20 0.04 18.53 1.23
N ALA A 21 -1.20 18.39 1.70
CA ALA A 21 -1.57 18.85 3.05
C ALA A 21 -0.80 18.13 4.17
N LEU A 22 -0.43 16.87 3.99
CA LEU A 22 0.39 16.11 4.93
C LEU A 22 1.86 16.51 4.89
N THR A 23 2.36 16.90 3.71
CA THR A 23 3.79 17.13 3.45
C THR A 23 4.15 18.61 3.34
N GLU A 24 3.19 19.54 3.45
CA GLU A 24 3.39 20.99 3.42
C GLU A 24 4.23 21.54 4.58
N ALA A 25 4.40 20.79 5.65
CA ALA A 25 5.37 21.17 6.67
C ALA A 25 6.77 20.91 6.08
N ASP A 26 7.44 21.98 5.65
CA ASP A 26 8.82 22.03 5.15
C ASP A 26 9.77 21.34 6.15
N ILE A 27 9.85 20.02 6.05
CA ILE A 27 10.80 19.25 6.82
C ILE A 27 12.00 19.08 5.90
N GLU A 28 13.09 19.75 6.26
CA GLU A 28 14.39 19.49 5.64
C GLU A 28 14.69 18.00 5.80
N SER A 29 14.34 17.21 4.79
CA SER A 29 14.57 15.75 4.74
C SER A 29 16.04 15.39 4.98
N GLU A 30 16.95 16.35 4.75
CA GLU A 30 18.38 16.27 5.07
C GLU A 30 18.66 16.05 6.58
N ASN A 31 17.72 16.41 7.46
CA ASN A 31 17.86 16.23 8.90
C ASN A 31 17.54 14.82 9.38
N TYR A 32 16.96 13.96 8.52
CA TYR A 32 16.58 12.59 8.86
C TYR A 32 17.49 11.59 8.13
N PRO A 33 18.44 10.96 8.82
CA PRO A 33 19.26 9.91 8.23
C PRO A 33 18.36 8.76 7.78
N PHE A 34 18.56 8.27 6.54
CA PHE A 34 17.85 7.16 5.89
C PHE A 34 16.54 7.52 5.15
N CYS A 35 16.18 8.79 5.00
CA CYS A 35 15.10 9.18 4.11
C CYS A 35 15.64 9.45 2.69
N THR A 36 15.06 8.78 1.71
CA THR A 36 15.40 9.01 0.30
C THR A 36 14.54 10.15 -0.24
N ILE A 37 15.16 11.14 -0.90
CA ILE A 37 14.42 12.20 -1.59
C ILE A 37 14.03 11.65 -2.95
N GLU A 38 12.80 11.17 -3.07
CA GLU A 38 12.21 10.70 -4.31
C GLU A 38 11.00 11.60 -4.68
N PRO A 39 10.77 11.86 -5.97
CA PRO A 39 9.56 12.54 -6.39
C PRO A 39 8.32 11.75 -5.91
N ASN A 40 7.33 12.46 -5.40
CA ASN A 40 6.10 11.90 -4.82
C ASN A 40 6.28 11.12 -3.49
N VAL A 41 7.40 11.29 -2.80
CA VAL A 41 7.60 10.80 -1.43
C VAL A 41 7.69 12.00 -0.48
N GLY A 42 6.84 12.02 0.52
CA GLY A 42 6.84 13.04 1.57
C GLY A 42 7.14 12.43 2.92
N VAL A 43 8.03 13.05 3.70
CA VAL A 43 8.41 12.60 5.03
C VAL A 43 7.70 13.44 6.08
N VAL A 44 6.97 12.79 6.98
CA VAL A 44 6.21 13.47 8.03
C VAL A 44 6.64 12.96 9.40
N PRO A 45 7.10 13.84 10.32
CA PRO A 45 7.42 13.42 11.68
C PRO A 45 6.15 13.11 12.45
N ILE A 46 6.23 12.08 13.29
CA ILE A 46 5.16 11.72 14.20
C ILE A 46 5.33 12.55 15.49
N ALA A 47 4.31 13.33 15.84
CA ALA A 47 4.25 13.98 17.13
C ALA A 47 4.09 12.93 18.23
N ASP A 48 4.95 12.97 19.25
CA ASP A 48 4.89 12.07 20.40
C ASP A 48 5.22 12.82 21.69
N ASP A 49 4.19 13.10 22.49
CA ASP A 49 4.33 13.80 23.77
C ASP A 49 5.29 13.11 24.75
N ARG A 50 5.53 11.80 24.59
CA ARG A 50 6.48 11.06 25.41
C ARG A 50 7.92 11.47 25.10
N LEU A 51 8.19 11.73 23.82
CA LEU A 51 9.51 12.17 23.36
C LEU A 51 9.83 13.57 23.94
N ASP A 52 8.84 14.47 23.95
CA ASP A 52 8.98 15.81 24.52
C ASP A 52 9.20 15.76 26.04
N LYS A 53 8.45 14.93 26.74
CA LYS A 53 8.64 14.73 28.20
C LYS A 53 10.00 14.17 28.54
N LEU A 54 10.48 13.18 27.77
CA LEU A 54 11.81 12.59 27.95
C LEU A 54 12.92 13.59 27.63
N SER A 55 12.77 14.37 26.57
CA SER A 55 13.76 15.38 26.19
C SER A 55 13.91 16.46 27.26
N ASN A 56 12.81 16.87 27.91
CA ASN A 56 12.84 17.83 29.03
C ASN A 56 13.54 17.29 30.28
N ILE A 57 13.56 15.98 30.47
CA ILE A 57 14.27 15.34 31.60
C ILE A 57 15.77 15.18 31.31
N VAL A 58 16.09 14.71 30.09
CA VAL A 58 17.46 14.31 29.73
C VAL A 58 18.27 15.46 29.16
N ASN A 59 17.62 16.52 28.65
CA ASN A 59 18.24 17.64 27.94
C ASN A 59 19.24 17.20 26.85
N PRO A 60 18.80 16.41 25.86
CA PRO A 60 19.66 15.86 24.82
C PRO A 60 20.17 16.95 23.87
N LYS A 61 21.29 16.69 23.20
CA LYS A 61 21.82 17.61 22.18
C LYS A 61 20.93 17.71 20.93
N LYS A 62 20.18 16.65 20.63
CA LYS A 62 19.28 16.56 19.47
C LYS A 62 18.12 15.64 19.80
N VAL A 63 16.92 16.04 19.43
CA VAL A 63 15.69 15.23 19.48
C VAL A 63 15.32 14.85 18.05
N LEU A 64 15.16 13.56 17.77
CA LEU A 64 14.78 13.05 16.47
C LEU A 64 13.48 12.26 16.61
N PRO A 65 12.33 12.77 16.17
CA PRO A 65 11.09 12.01 16.14
C PRO A 65 11.15 10.90 15.10
N THR A 66 10.30 9.90 15.29
CA THR A 66 10.02 8.91 14.24
C THR A 66 9.29 9.58 13.07
N VAL A 67 9.52 9.09 11.87
CA VAL A 67 8.90 9.61 10.66
C VAL A 67 8.06 8.54 9.95
N VAL A 68 7.04 8.98 9.22
CA VAL A 68 6.32 8.19 8.23
C VAL A 68 6.61 8.77 6.86
N GLU A 69 6.91 7.90 5.92
CA GLU A 69 7.06 8.25 4.52
C GLU A 69 5.72 8.04 3.82
N PHE A 70 5.14 9.10 3.25
CA PHE A 70 3.95 9.01 2.41
C PHE A 70 4.37 8.99 0.94
N VAL A 71 3.76 8.10 0.16
CA VAL A 71 3.97 7.98 -1.27
C VAL A 71 2.68 8.31 -2.00
N ASP A 72 2.66 9.36 -2.82
CA ASP A 72 1.52 9.62 -3.71
C ASP A 72 1.58 8.66 -4.90
N ILE A 73 0.81 7.58 -4.82
CA ILE A 73 0.73 6.59 -5.88
C ILE A 73 -0.30 7.04 -6.91
N ALA A 74 0.12 7.15 -8.18
CA ALA A 74 -0.76 7.56 -9.27
C ALA A 74 -2.07 6.76 -9.28
N GLY A 75 -3.19 7.45 -9.59
CA GLY A 75 -4.52 6.86 -9.48
C GLY A 75 -4.70 5.60 -10.31
N LEU A 76 -5.27 4.58 -9.69
CA LEU A 76 -5.62 3.33 -10.35
C LEU A 76 -6.86 3.54 -11.22
N VAL A 77 -6.84 2.99 -12.42
CA VAL A 77 -8.00 2.87 -13.30
C VAL A 77 -8.38 1.40 -13.44
N LYS A 78 -9.65 1.14 -13.66
CA LYS A 78 -10.19 -0.21 -13.88
C LYS A 78 -9.41 -0.94 -14.99
N GLY A 79 -9.01 -2.20 -14.74
CA GLY A 79 -8.23 -3.00 -15.68
C GLY A 79 -6.70 -2.85 -15.54
N ALA A 80 -6.23 -2.17 -14.50
CA ALA A 80 -4.80 -1.94 -14.27
C ALA A 80 -4.03 -3.24 -14.02
N SER A 81 -4.66 -4.24 -13.41
CA SER A 81 -4.07 -5.57 -13.14
C SER A 81 -3.85 -6.40 -14.40
N GLN A 82 -4.62 -6.12 -15.47
CA GLN A 82 -4.53 -6.83 -16.77
C GLN A 82 -3.75 -6.02 -17.82
N GLY A 83 -3.41 -4.76 -17.53
CA GLY A 83 -2.83 -3.82 -18.48
C GLY A 83 -1.31 -3.89 -18.57
N GLU A 84 -0.80 -3.58 -19.75
CA GLU A 84 0.60 -3.24 -19.96
C GLU A 84 0.83 -1.78 -19.54
N GLY A 85 1.94 -1.49 -18.85
CA GLY A 85 2.38 -0.12 -18.56
C GLY A 85 1.97 0.42 -17.17
N LEU A 86 1.10 1.45 -17.11
CA LEU A 86 0.80 2.21 -15.88
C LEU A 86 0.24 1.37 -14.73
N GLY A 87 -0.56 0.33 -15.03
CA GLY A 87 -1.10 -0.56 -14.02
C GLY A 87 -0.03 -1.39 -13.30
N ASN A 88 0.94 -1.91 -14.04
CA ASN A 88 2.06 -2.64 -13.46
C ASN A 88 2.95 -1.73 -12.59
N GLN A 89 3.14 -0.48 -12.99
CA GLN A 89 3.89 0.50 -12.20
C GLN A 89 3.15 0.86 -10.90
N PHE A 90 1.84 1.04 -10.95
CA PHE A 90 1.00 1.24 -9.78
C PHE A 90 1.16 0.10 -8.76
N LEU A 91 1.04 -1.15 -9.23
CA LEU A 91 1.19 -2.32 -8.37
C LEU A 91 2.62 -2.49 -7.83
N ALA A 92 3.63 -2.10 -8.59
CA ALA A 92 5.01 -2.11 -8.13
C ALA A 92 5.19 -1.11 -6.97
N ASN A 93 4.67 0.11 -7.11
CA ASN A 93 4.74 1.12 -6.05
C ASN A 93 4.01 0.68 -4.76
N ILE A 94 2.85 0.01 -4.88
CA ILE A 94 2.13 -0.55 -3.72
C ILE A 94 2.99 -1.59 -2.99
N ARG A 95 3.69 -2.47 -3.71
CA ARG A 95 4.52 -3.51 -3.11
C ARG A 95 5.72 -2.98 -2.33
N GLU A 96 6.09 -1.73 -2.54
CA GLU A 96 7.17 -1.06 -1.82
C GLU A 96 6.70 -0.36 -0.54
N THR A 97 5.41 -0.45 -0.20
CA THR A 97 4.82 0.16 0.99
C THR A 97 4.39 -0.88 2.01
N GLU A 98 4.47 -0.54 3.31
CA GLU A 98 4.03 -1.39 4.41
C GLU A 98 2.53 -1.26 4.69
N ALA A 99 1.92 -0.12 4.31
CA ALA A 99 0.49 0.11 4.45
C ALA A 99 -0.06 0.95 3.30
N ILE A 100 -1.37 0.92 3.13
CA ILE A 100 -2.10 1.67 2.12
C ILE A 100 -3.16 2.54 2.78
N ILE A 101 -3.19 3.83 2.42
CA ILE A 101 -4.30 4.73 2.71
C ILE A 101 -5.16 4.83 1.45
N HIS A 102 -6.38 4.32 1.53
CA HIS A 102 -7.32 4.39 0.43
C HIS A 102 -8.15 5.67 0.52
N VAL A 103 -7.90 6.61 -0.39
CA VAL A 103 -8.67 7.86 -0.49
C VAL A 103 -9.87 7.66 -1.39
N VAL A 104 -11.06 7.90 -0.84
CA VAL A 104 -12.34 7.70 -1.52
C VAL A 104 -13.12 9.00 -1.51
N ARG A 105 -13.66 9.40 -2.66
CA ARG A 105 -14.49 10.60 -2.79
C ARG A 105 -15.91 10.31 -2.32
N ALA A 106 -16.35 11.01 -1.27
CA ALA A 106 -17.69 10.88 -0.70
C ALA A 106 -18.53 12.17 -0.82
N PHE A 107 -18.05 13.16 -1.57
CA PHE A 107 -18.73 14.45 -1.78
C PHE A 107 -19.04 14.66 -3.26
N GLU A 108 -20.13 15.38 -3.53
CA GLU A 108 -20.52 15.81 -4.87
C GLU A 108 -19.93 17.19 -5.17
N ASN A 109 -19.40 17.36 -6.37
CA ASN A 109 -18.93 18.64 -6.90
C ASN A 109 -18.95 18.55 -8.44
N GLU A 110 -19.74 19.41 -9.09
CA GLU A 110 -19.94 19.40 -10.54
C GLU A 110 -18.66 19.84 -11.30
N ASP A 111 -17.80 20.64 -10.68
CA ASP A 111 -16.55 21.11 -11.29
C ASP A 111 -15.45 20.03 -11.34
N ILE A 112 -15.62 18.92 -10.61
CA ILE A 112 -14.65 17.84 -10.54
C ILE A 112 -15.21 16.59 -11.21
N VAL A 113 -14.67 16.24 -12.37
CA VAL A 113 -15.11 15.06 -13.12
C VAL A 113 -14.76 13.78 -12.36
N HIS A 114 -15.77 12.90 -12.16
CA HIS A 114 -15.56 11.55 -11.64
C HIS A 114 -15.33 10.57 -12.79
N VAL A 115 -14.37 9.62 -12.62
CA VAL A 115 -13.99 8.65 -13.68
C VAL A 115 -15.18 7.80 -14.13
N ALA A 116 -16.07 7.42 -13.21
CA ALA A 116 -17.27 6.64 -13.50
C ALA A 116 -18.49 7.51 -13.88
N GLY A 117 -18.35 8.84 -14.00
CA GLY A 117 -19.43 9.77 -14.29
C GLY A 117 -20.42 10.03 -13.13
N LYS A 118 -20.29 9.30 -12.03
CA LYS A 118 -21.06 9.49 -10.79
C LYS A 118 -20.18 9.20 -9.57
N VAL A 119 -20.47 9.84 -8.45
CA VAL A 119 -19.81 9.55 -7.18
C VAL A 119 -20.52 8.37 -6.52
N SER A 120 -19.80 7.28 -6.29
CA SER A 120 -20.27 6.09 -5.58
C SER A 120 -19.12 5.52 -4.73
N PRO A 121 -18.98 5.95 -3.47
CA PRO A 121 -17.84 5.57 -2.64
C PRO A 121 -17.66 4.07 -2.48
N ILE A 122 -18.76 3.31 -2.40
CA ILE A 122 -18.71 1.84 -2.25
C ILE A 122 -18.20 1.20 -3.53
N ASP A 123 -18.74 1.59 -4.69
CA ASP A 123 -18.30 1.07 -5.99
C ASP A 123 -16.81 1.40 -6.22
N ASP A 124 -16.36 2.60 -5.82
CA ASP A 124 -14.96 3.03 -5.94
C ASP A 124 -14.03 2.16 -5.07
N ILE A 125 -14.45 1.83 -3.85
CA ILE A 125 -13.72 0.90 -2.96
C ILE A 125 -13.64 -0.49 -3.59
N GLU A 126 -14.74 -0.99 -4.15
CA GLU A 126 -14.79 -2.30 -4.78
C GLU A 126 -13.87 -2.39 -6.00
N VAL A 127 -13.79 -1.33 -6.82
CA VAL A 127 -12.86 -1.27 -7.96
C VAL A 127 -11.42 -1.46 -7.50
N ILE A 128 -10.97 -0.69 -6.51
CA ILE A 128 -9.60 -0.79 -5.98
C ILE A 128 -9.35 -2.18 -5.36
N ASN A 129 -10.27 -2.67 -4.53
CA ASN A 129 -10.14 -3.99 -3.92
C ASN A 129 -10.05 -5.10 -4.98
N THR A 130 -10.86 -5.04 -6.03
CA THR A 130 -10.86 -6.01 -7.12
C THR A 130 -9.51 -6.03 -7.84
N GLU A 131 -8.95 -4.85 -8.18
CA GLU A 131 -7.66 -4.77 -8.86
C GLU A 131 -6.51 -5.32 -7.98
N LEU A 132 -6.56 -5.08 -6.67
CA LEU A 132 -5.58 -5.64 -5.72
C LEU A 132 -5.70 -7.17 -5.63
N VAL A 133 -6.92 -7.70 -5.53
CA VAL A 133 -7.16 -9.16 -5.50
C VAL A 133 -6.69 -9.83 -6.78
N LEU A 134 -6.96 -9.23 -7.95
CA LEU A 134 -6.49 -9.77 -9.24
C LEU A 134 -4.96 -9.77 -9.35
N ALA A 135 -4.30 -8.74 -8.82
CA ALA A 135 -2.85 -8.67 -8.76
C ALA A 135 -2.24 -9.74 -7.84
N ASP A 136 -2.88 -9.95 -6.68
CA ASP A 136 -2.49 -11.00 -5.73
C ASP A 136 -2.71 -12.39 -6.34
N LEU A 137 -3.85 -12.62 -6.99
CA LEU A 137 -4.17 -13.87 -7.68
C LEU A 137 -3.09 -14.23 -8.69
N GLY A 138 -2.74 -13.30 -9.59
CA GLY A 138 -1.70 -13.53 -10.59
C GLY A 138 -0.31 -13.80 -9.99
N THR A 139 -0.02 -13.25 -8.80
CA THR A 139 1.22 -13.52 -8.06
C THR A 139 1.18 -14.93 -7.45
N VAL A 140 0.07 -15.27 -6.78
CA VAL A 140 -0.12 -16.55 -6.10
C VAL A 140 -0.14 -17.71 -7.10
N GLU A 141 -0.77 -17.56 -8.26
CA GLU A 141 -0.75 -18.57 -9.33
C GLU A 141 0.67 -18.89 -9.82
N LYS A 142 1.50 -17.86 -10.03
CA LYS A 142 2.91 -18.05 -10.43
C LYS A 142 3.72 -18.77 -9.34
N LEU A 143 3.49 -18.39 -8.05
CA LEU A 143 4.13 -19.04 -6.91
C LEU A 143 3.68 -20.50 -6.79
N TYR A 144 2.39 -20.77 -6.97
CA TYR A 144 1.84 -22.13 -6.93
C TYR A 144 2.45 -23.05 -7.97
N GLN A 145 2.61 -22.55 -9.20
CA GLN A 145 3.30 -23.30 -10.25
C GLN A 145 4.75 -23.66 -9.88
N LYS A 146 5.48 -22.71 -9.26
CA LYS A 146 6.84 -22.96 -8.77
C LYS A 146 6.87 -23.96 -7.62
N ALA A 147 6.03 -23.74 -6.60
CA ALA A 147 5.93 -24.62 -5.43
C ALA A 147 5.52 -26.05 -5.81
N SER A 148 4.60 -26.20 -6.77
CA SER A 148 4.19 -27.49 -7.29
C SER A 148 5.30 -28.26 -8.00
N LYS A 149 6.26 -27.57 -8.64
CA LYS A 149 7.46 -28.20 -9.21
C LYS A 149 8.45 -28.62 -8.14
N SER A 150 8.73 -27.73 -7.18
CA SER A 150 9.66 -27.95 -6.05
C SER A 150 9.17 -29.08 -5.13
N SER A 151 7.86 -29.14 -4.84
CA SER A 151 7.27 -30.22 -4.03
C SER A 151 7.44 -31.61 -4.66
N LYS A 152 7.45 -31.71 -6.00
CA LYS A 152 7.71 -32.97 -6.72
C LYS A 152 9.17 -33.43 -6.65
N SER A 153 10.11 -32.53 -6.40
CA SER A 153 11.53 -32.85 -6.16
C SER A 153 11.84 -33.26 -4.73
N GLY A 154 10.84 -33.31 -3.83
CA GLY A 154 10.97 -33.75 -2.46
C GLY A 154 11.41 -32.67 -1.46
N GLU A 155 11.40 -31.40 -1.86
CA GLU A 155 11.71 -30.27 -0.99
C GLU A 155 10.56 -30.01 -0.02
N LYS A 156 10.85 -30.05 1.31
CA LYS A 156 9.84 -29.85 2.35
C LYS A 156 9.21 -28.45 2.29
N ASP A 157 10.02 -27.42 2.06
CA ASP A 157 9.55 -26.04 1.96
C ASP A 157 8.64 -25.85 0.75
N GLY A 158 8.93 -26.53 -0.37
CA GLY A 158 8.07 -26.53 -1.53
C GLY A 158 6.68 -27.15 -1.27
N LEU A 159 6.61 -28.19 -0.43
CA LEU A 159 5.35 -28.80 -0.04
C LEU A 159 4.55 -27.91 0.91
N LEU A 160 5.19 -27.30 1.91
CA LEU A 160 4.54 -26.36 2.85
C LEU A 160 3.96 -25.16 2.10
N LEU A 161 4.77 -24.53 1.26
CA LEU A 161 4.32 -23.41 0.45
C LEU A 161 3.16 -23.79 -0.47
N LYS A 162 3.23 -24.96 -1.12
CA LYS A 162 2.14 -25.45 -1.98
C LYS A 162 0.83 -25.58 -1.21
N ASN A 163 0.85 -26.20 -0.02
CA ASN A 163 -0.33 -26.38 0.82
C ASN A 163 -0.94 -25.03 1.25
N LEU A 164 -0.10 -24.06 1.61
CA LEU A 164 -0.55 -22.70 1.93
C LEU A 164 -1.21 -22.04 0.73
N LEU A 165 -0.59 -22.12 -0.45
CA LEU A 165 -1.13 -21.54 -1.67
C LEU A 165 -2.46 -22.20 -2.09
N GLU A 166 -2.63 -23.52 -1.89
CA GLU A 166 -3.91 -24.22 -2.10
C GLU A 166 -5.02 -23.76 -1.14
N LYS A 167 -4.65 -23.29 0.05
CA LYS A 167 -5.61 -22.74 1.03
C LYS A 167 -6.08 -21.33 0.63
N ILE A 168 -5.21 -20.51 0.07
CA ILE A 168 -5.51 -19.10 -0.24
C ILE A 168 -6.10 -18.88 -1.64
N LEU A 169 -5.73 -19.69 -2.63
CA LEU A 169 -6.19 -19.55 -4.01
C LEU A 169 -7.72 -19.45 -4.15
N PRO A 170 -8.54 -20.32 -3.54
CA PRO A 170 -9.99 -20.25 -3.68
C PRO A 170 -10.59 -18.93 -3.15
N ASN A 171 -9.96 -18.30 -2.16
CA ASN A 171 -10.43 -17.01 -1.64
C ASN A 171 -10.18 -15.89 -2.66
N LEU A 172 -9.00 -15.84 -3.26
CA LEU A 172 -8.68 -14.88 -4.30
C LEU A 172 -9.54 -15.08 -5.56
N GLU A 173 -9.77 -16.32 -5.99
CA GLU A 173 -10.65 -16.66 -7.12
C GLU A 173 -12.10 -16.20 -6.87
N ASN A 174 -12.55 -16.20 -5.61
CA ASN A 174 -13.85 -15.68 -5.19
C ASN A 174 -13.86 -14.16 -4.93
N GLY A 175 -12.80 -13.43 -5.26
CA GLY A 175 -12.69 -12.00 -5.08
C GLY A 175 -12.47 -11.55 -3.63
N GLN A 176 -12.06 -12.45 -2.74
CA GLN A 176 -11.85 -12.16 -1.32
C GLN A 176 -10.41 -11.75 -1.03
N ASN A 177 -10.23 -10.68 -0.26
CA ASN A 177 -8.92 -10.24 0.20
C ASN A 177 -8.34 -11.21 1.24
N LEU A 178 -7.02 -11.48 1.17
CA LEU A 178 -6.33 -12.36 2.11
C LEU A 178 -6.25 -11.81 3.54
N ARG A 179 -6.37 -10.50 3.72
CA ARG A 179 -6.39 -9.85 5.05
C ARG A 179 -7.54 -10.30 5.97
N SER A 180 -8.57 -10.94 5.42
CA SER A 180 -9.69 -11.51 6.20
C SER A 180 -9.38 -12.92 6.72
N LEU A 181 -8.30 -13.55 6.26
CA LEU A 181 -7.90 -14.89 6.66
C LEU A 181 -7.03 -14.86 7.91
N THR A 182 -7.13 -15.94 8.69
CA THR A 182 -6.24 -16.19 9.82
C THR A 182 -5.24 -17.27 9.44
N PHE A 183 -3.97 -17.00 9.71
CA PHE A 183 -2.86 -17.90 9.45
C PHE A 183 -2.22 -18.34 10.77
N SER A 184 -1.62 -19.53 10.79
CA SER A 184 -0.79 -19.98 11.91
C SER A 184 0.60 -19.29 11.83
N ILE A 185 1.39 -19.44 12.91
CA ILE A 185 2.75 -18.85 12.95
C ILE A 185 3.68 -19.50 11.89
N GLU A 186 3.37 -20.71 11.48
CA GLU A 186 4.16 -21.46 10.50
C GLU A 186 3.77 -21.16 9.05
N GLU A 187 2.56 -20.62 8.83
CA GLU A 187 2.03 -20.16 7.55
C GLU A 187 2.44 -18.71 7.27
#